data_c5ebff18901ae664d3335cb929f1c626
#
_entry.id   c5ebff18901ae664d3335cb929f1c626
#
_cell.length_a   1.000
_cell.length_b   1.000
_cell.length_c   1.000
_cell.angle_alpha   90.00
_cell.angle_beta   90.00
_cell.angle_gamma   90.00
#
_symmetry.space_group_name_H-M   'P 1'
#
loop_
_entity.id
_entity.type
_entity.pdbx_description
1 polymer ?
#
loop_
_entity_poly.entity_id
_entity_poly.type
_entity_poly.pdbx_seq_one_letter_code
_entity_poly.pdbx_strand_id
1 'polypeptide(L)'
;MLNEQLSKARAVVREVNKIKRGAAPDGRAAYESHRERAAARAAELSESGRDIGEMPKVVNQARKDAARTSFRSFCEAYMPATFCLEWSDDHLETIAAVEAAVVRGELLAFAMARGSGKTSLVEAAALWALLYGYREFVTIIGSDEGHASTMLDSIKVECETNELLLE
;
A
#
# COMPACT_ATOMS: atom_id res chain seq x y z
N MET A 1 54.52 17.28 -13.37
CA MET A 1 54.31 16.18 -12.38
C MET A 1 52.87 16.02 -11.95
N LEU A 2 52.18 17.06 -11.41
CA LEU A 2 50.77 16.91 -10.93
C LEU A 2 49.76 16.56 -12.03
N ASN A 3 49.87 17.20 -13.22
CA ASN A 3 48.98 16.92 -14.35
C ASN A 3 49.16 15.51 -14.94
N GLU A 4 50.35 14.96 -14.86
CA GLU A 4 50.63 13.60 -15.34
C GLU A 4 50.04 12.53 -14.37
N GLN A 5 50.11 12.77 -13.09
CA GLN A 5 49.46 11.91 -12.08
C GLN A 5 47.95 11.93 -12.17
N LEU A 6 47.34 13.11 -12.40
CA LEU A 6 45.93 13.26 -12.65
C LEU A 6 45.45 12.55 -13.94
N SER A 7 46.28 12.62 -15.00
CA SER A 7 45.99 11.90 -16.25
C SER A 7 46.01 10.38 -16.05
N LYS A 8 47.01 9.86 -15.36
CA LYS A 8 47.11 8.42 -15.02
C LYS A 8 45.94 7.95 -14.12
N ALA A 9 45.58 8.73 -13.12
CA ALA A 9 44.43 8.44 -12.27
C ALA A 9 43.11 8.40 -13.05
N ARG A 10 42.88 9.34 -13.98
CA ARG A 10 41.70 9.33 -14.86
C ARG A 10 41.68 8.12 -15.81
N ALA A 11 42.82 7.67 -16.31
CA ALA A 11 42.92 6.48 -17.15
C ALA A 11 42.54 5.22 -16.36
N VAL A 12 43.03 5.07 -15.13
CA VAL A 12 42.68 3.95 -14.24
C VAL A 12 41.20 3.93 -13.92
N VAL A 13 40.61 5.08 -13.59
CA VAL A 13 39.16 5.18 -13.33
C VAL A 13 38.33 4.82 -14.57
N ARG A 14 38.79 5.21 -15.78
CA ARG A 14 38.12 4.79 -17.02
C ARG A 14 38.18 3.30 -17.25
N GLU A 15 39.33 2.66 -16.97
CA GLU A 15 39.50 1.22 -17.15
C GLU A 15 38.71 0.43 -16.10
N VAL A 16 38.69 0.85 -14.83
CA VAL A 16 37.84 0.27 -13.77
C VAL A 16 36.35 0.41 -14.11
N ASN A 17 35.93 1.55 -14.65
CA ASN A 17 34.54 1.74 -15.10
C ASN A 17 34.20 0.91 -16.33
N LYS A 18 35.17 0.63 -17.21
CA LYS A 18 35.01 -0.25 -18.38
C LYS A 18 34.91 -1.72 -17.94
N ILE A 19 35.70 -2.13 -16.94
CA ILE A 19 35.60 -3.47 -16.33
C ILE A 19 34.29 -3.63 -15.56
N LYS A 20 33.84 -2.61 -14.81
CA LYS A 20 32.53 -2.60 -14.15
C LYS A 20 31.35 -2.54 -15.14
N ARG A 21 31.56 -1.99 -16.34
CA ARG A 21 30.62 -2.05 -17.47
C ARG A 21 30.84 -3.28 -18.34
N GLY A 22 31.70 -4.20 -17.90
CA GLY A 22 31.95 -5.48 -18.57
C GLY A 22 30.63 -6.16 -18.90
N ALA A 23 30.35 -6.23 -20.21
CA ALA A 23 29.18 -6.80 -20.85
C ALA A 23 27.94 -6.69 -19.96
N ALA A 24 27.30 -5.52 -19.98
CA ALA A 24 25.91 -5.46 -19.49
C ALA A 24 25.20 -6.60 -20.20
N PRO A 25 24.64 -7.59 -19.46
CA PRO A 25 23.85 -8.62 -20.09
C PRO A 25 22.88 -7.92 -21.03
N ASP A 26 22.72 -8.41 -22.25
CA ASP A 26 21.80 -7.84 -23.22
C ASP A 26 20.54 -7.43 -22.45
N GLY A 27 20.14 -6.18 -22.53
CA GLY A 27 19.08 -5.64 -21.68
C GLY A 27 17.82 -6.48 -21.72
N ARG A 28 17.65 -7.22 -22.82
CA ARG A 28 16.60 -8.23 -22.99
C ARG A 28 16.82 -9.48 -22.11
N ALA A 29 18.02 -10.02 -22.05
CA ALA A 29 18.33 -11.17 -21.20
C ALA A 29 18.24 -10.81 -19.70
N ALA A 30 18.66 -9.59 -19.33
CA ALA A 30 18.48 -9.09 -17.96
C ALA A 30 17.01 -8.92 -17.60
N TYR A 31 16.20 -8.41 -18.52
CA TYR A 31 14.76 -8.28 -18.34
C TYR A 31 14.07 -9.64 -18.24
N GLU A 32 14.39 -10.58 -19.10
CA GLU A 32 13.84 -11.95 -19.06
C GLU A 32 14.19 -12.64 -17.74
N SER A 33 15.43 -12.57 -17.28
CA SER A 33 15.86 -13.10 -15.98
C SER A 33 15.16 -12.42 -14.79
N HIS A 34 14.92 -11.11 -14.87
CA HIS A 34 14.14 -10.40 -13.85
C HIS A 34 12.67 -10.85 -13.83
N ARG A 35 12.08 -11.01 -15.00
CA ARG A 35 10.71 -11.48 -15.16
C ARG A 35 10.52 -12.91 -14.64
N GLU A 36 11.47 -13.81 -14.93
CA GLU A 36 11.45 -15.18 -14.43
C GLU A 36 11.54 -15.23 -12.89
N ARG A 37 12.45 -14.44 -12.30
CA ARG A 37 12.58 -14.34 -10.83
C ARG A 37 11.33 -13.75 -10.18
N ALA A 38 10.73 -12.75 -10.79
CA ALA A 38 9.48 -12.17 -10.31
C ALA A 38 8.32 -13.17 -10.40
N ALA A 39 8.21 -13.91 -11.48
CA ALA A 39 7.21 -14.96 -11.65
C ALA A 39 7.40 -16.13 -10.65
N ALA A 40 8.64 -16.57 -10.42
CA ALA A 40 8.94 -17.60 -9.43
C ALA A 40 8.57 -17.13 -8.01
N ARG A 41 8.92 -15.89 -7.65
CA ARG A 41 8.57 -15.31 -6.35
C ARG A 41 7.06 -15.14 -6.18
N ALA A 42 6.34 -14.72 -7.21
CA ALA A 42 4.89 -14.63 -7.19
C ALA A 42 4.22 -16.01 -7.03
N ALA A 43 4.76 -17.04 -7.69
CA ALA A 43 4.30 -18.42 -7.54
C ALA A 43 4.52 -18.95 -6.12
N GLU A 44 5.70 -18.73 -5.54
CA GLU A 44 6.02 -19.09 -4.16
C GLU A 44 5.12 -18.41 -3.15
N LEU A 45 4.88 -17.10 -3.30
CA LEU A 45 3.95 -16.34 -2.47
C LEU A 45 2.50 -16.84 -2.63
N SER A 46 2.08 -17.18 -3.86
CA SER A 46 0.76 -17.75 -4.12
C SER A 46 0.60 -19.14 -3.50
N GLU A 47 1.67 -19.93 -3.50
CA GLU A 47 1.66 -21.28 -2.91
C GLU A 47 1.62 -21.21 -1.38
N SER A 48 2.41 -20.33 -0.77
CA SER A 48 2.39 -20.09 0.69
C SER A 48 1.05 -19.51 1.16
N GLY A 49 0.36 -18.73 0.33
CA GLY A 49 -0.96 -18.18 0.64
C GLY A 49 -2.14 -19.15 0.45
N ARG A 50 -1.90 -20.36 -0.06
CA ARG A 50 -2.97 -21.37 -0.25
C ARG A 50 -3.34 -22.11 1.02
N ASP A 51 -2.48 -22.12 2.02
CA ASP A 51 -2.76 -22.71 3.32
C ASP A 51 -3.47 -21.70 4.23
N ILE A 52 -4.61 -21.20 3.75
CA ILE A 52 -5.52 -20.43 4.57
C ILE A 52 -6.25 -21.47 5.43
N GLY A 53 -5.95 -21.50 6.72
CA GLY A 53 -6.64 -22.34 7.68
C GLY A 53 -8.17 -22.13 7.69
N GLU A 54 -8.87 -22.72 8.62
CA GLU A 54 -10.32 -22.50 8.74
C GLU A 54 -10.63 -21.00 8.84
N MET A 55 -11.55 -20.53 8.00
CA MET A 55 -12.01 -19.14 8.03
C MET A 55 -12.58 -18.81 9.42
N PRO A 56 -12.15 -17.73 10.06
CA PRO A 56 -12.69 -17.31 11.34
C PRO A 56 -14.21 -17.15 11.27
N LYS A 57 -14.89 -17.57 12.34
CA LYS A 57 -16.34 -17.38 12.42
C LYS A 57 -16.64 -15.92 12.73
N VAL A 58 -17.59 -15.34 11.99
CA VAL A 58 -18.07 -13.98 12.27
C VAL A 58 -18.62 -13.92 13.69
N VAL A 59 -18.03 -13.08 14.52
CA VAL A 59 -18.43 -12.92 15.93
C VAL A 59 -19.67 -12.04 16.05
N ASN A 60 -19.77 -11.01 15.23
CA ASN A 60 -20.90 -10.06 15.25
C ASN A 60 -21.37 -9.71 13.84
N GLN A 61 -22.34 -10.48 13.34
CA GLN A 61 -22.92 -10.30 12.01
C GLN A 61 -23.56 -8.92 11.83
N ALA A 62 -24.24 -8.40 12.85
CA ALA A 62 -24.90 -7.08 12.76
C ALA A 62 -23.88 -5.94 12.59
N ARG A 63 -22.73 -6.02 13.29
CA ARG A 63 -21.61 -5.08 13.11
C ARG A 63 -21.04 -5.17 11.69
N LYS A 64 -20.81 -6.37 11.19
CA LYS A 64 -20.29 -6.63 9.86
C LYS A 64 -21.23 -6.09 8.77
N ASP A 65 -22.52 -6.31 8.91
CA ASP A 65 -23.53 -5.83 7.96
C ASP A 65 -23.67 -4.31 7.99
N ALA A 66 -23.65 -3.69 9.17
CA ALA A 66 -23.67 -2.24 9.30
C ALA A 66 -22.43 -1.59 8.67
N ALA A 67 -21.26 -2.14 8.93
CA ALA A 67 -20.01 -1.63 8.35
C ALA A 67 -19.91 -1.89 6.84
N ARG A 68 -20.57 -2.92 6.31
CA ARG A 68 -20.65 -3.14 4.87
C ARG A 68 -21.32 -1.98 4.15
N THR A 69 -22.38 -1.42 4.72
CA THR A 69 -23.22 -0.41 4.07
C THR A 69 -22.83 1.03 4.40
N SER A 70 -21.92 1.22 5.37
CA SER A 70 -21.49 2.54 5.80
C SER A 70 -20.00 2.54 6.14
N PHE A 71 -19.26 3.37 5.41
CA PHE A 71 -17.85 3.59 5.67
C PHE A 71 -17.60 4.21 7.05
N ARG A 72 -18.48 5.13 7.48
CA ARG A 72 -18.44 5.67 8.83
C ARG A 72 -18.55 4.57 9.88
N SER A 73 -19.53 3.67 9.74
CA SER A 73 -19.74 2.55 10.67
C SER A 73 -18.53 1.61 10.68
N PHE A 74 -17.86 1.42 9.55
CA PHE A 74 -16.61 0.67 9.48
C PHE A 74 -15.51 1.33 10.31
N CYS A 75 -15.27 2.63 10.12
CA CYS A 75 -14.26 3.38 10.88
C CYS A 75 -14.51 3.28 12.40
N GLU A 76 -15.74 3.50 12.83
CA GLU A 76 -16.12 3.49 14.25
C GLU A 76 -16.06 2.08 14.88
N ALA A 77 -16.47 1.06 14.13
CA ALA A 77 -16.60 -0.30 14.66
C ALA A 77 -15.31 -1.11 14.58
N TYR A 78 -14.51 -0.92 13.55
CA TYR A 78 -13.31 -1.72 13.29
C TYR A 78 -12.00 -1.00 13.57
N MET A 79 -12.00 0.33 13.61
CA MET A 79 -10.80 1.13 13.87
C MET A 79 -11.01 2.16 15.00
N PRO A 80 -11.59 1.75 16.16
CA PRO A 80 -11.96 2.70 17.22
C PRO A 80 -10.74 3.38 17.86
N ALA A 81 -9.56 2.76 17.83
CA ALA A 81 -8.34 3.37 18.34
C ALA A 81 -7.85 4.52 17.45
N THR A 82 -8.03 4.38 16.13
CA THR A 82 -7.63 5.38 15.14
C THR A 82 -8.65 6.52 15.07
N PHE A 83 -9.94 6.21 15.16
CA PHE A 83 -11.05 7.16 15.06
C PHE A 83 -11.76 7.36 16.42
N CYS A 84 -10.98 7.70 17.45
CA CYS A 84 -11.47 7.85 18.82
C CYS A 84 -12.10 9.22 19.13
N LEU A 85 -11.94 10.20 18.25
CA LEU A 85 -12.47 11.55 18.43
C LEU A 85 -13.81 11.71 17.72
N GLU A 86 -14.62 12.67 18.20
CA GLU A 86 -15.86 13.03 17.53
C GLU A 86 -15.61 13.57 16.13
N TRP A 87 -16.50 13.21 15.21
CA TRP A 87 -16.45 13.67 13.83
C TRP A 87 -16.93 15.12 13.73
N SER A 88 -16.12 15.99 13.11
CA SER A 88 -16.59 17.30 12.67
C SER A 88 -17.44 17.18 11.40
N ASP A 89 -18.19 18.24 11.08
CA ASP A 89 -18.98 18.29 9.84
C ASP A 89 -18.14 18.05 8.60
N ASP A 90 -16.92 18.61 8.53
CA ASP A 90 -15.96 18.39 7.43
C ASP A 90 -15.55 16.91 7.30
N HIS A 91 -15.40 16.21 8.42
CA HIS A 91 -15.11 14.76 8.39
C HIS A 91 -16.31 13.97 7.87
N LEU A 92 -17.52 14.29 8.32
CA LEU A 92 -18.75 13.62 7.88
C LEU A 92 -18.99 13.80 6.39
N GLU A 93 -18.78 15.00 5.87
CA GLU A 93 -18.86 15.29 4.43
C GLU A 93 -17.79 14.50 3.65
N THR A 94 -16.55 14.50 4.13
CA THR A 94 -15.45 13.74 3.49
C THR A 94 -15.72 12.24 3.51
N ILE A 95 -16.20 11.68 4.63
CA ILE A 95 -16.56 10.26 4.77
C ILE A 95 -17.65 9.90 3.76
N ALA A 96 -18.69 10.71 3.64
CA ALA A 96 -19.77 10.46 2.67
C ALA A 96 -19.27 10.52 1.23
N ALA A 97 -18.37 11.46 0.91
CA ALA A 97 -17.76 11.56 -0.41
C ALA A 97 -16.84 10.36 -0.73
N VAL A 98 -16.05 9.91 0.25
CA VAL A 98 -15.19 8.71 0.13
C VAL A 98 -16.04 7.45 -0.07
N GLU A 99 -17.09 7.28 0.72
CA GLU A 99 -18.05 6.18 0.57
C GLU A 99 -18.63 6.14 -0.84
N ALA A 100 -19.10 7.28 -1.33
CA ALA A 100 -19.62 7.40 -2.69
C ALA A 100 -18.57 7.04 -3.75
N ALA A 101 -17.34 7.54 -3.61
CA ALA A 101 -16.25 7.26 -4.53
C ALA A 101 -15.87 5.76 -4.54
N VAL A 102 -15.83 5.11 -3.38
CA VAL A 102 -15.54 3.69 -3.27
C VAL A 102 -16.65 2.85 -3.87
N VAL A 103 -17.91 3.13 -3.55
CA VAL A 103 -19.04 2.31 -3.99
C VAL A 103 -19.34 2.52 -5.49
N ARG A 104 -19.36 3.78 -5.96
CA ARG A 104 -19.73 4.12 -7.34
C ARG A 104 -18.55 4.21 -8.31
N GLY A 105 -17.31 4.29 -7.80
CA GLY A 105 -16.11 4.45 -8.64
C GLY A 105 -15.93 5.88 -9.14
N GLU A 106 -16.31 6.86 -8.33
CA GLU A 106 -16.19 8.28 -8.67
C GLU A 106 -14.79 8.81 -8.42
N LEU A 107 -14.41 9.86 -9.16
CA LEU A 107 -13.20 10.62 -8.88
C LEU A 107 -13.46 11.59 -7.73
N LEU A 108 -12.61 11.54 -6.72
CA LEU A 108 -12.70 12.40 -5.55
C LEU A 108 -11.37 13.11 -5.32
N ALA A 109 -11.42 14.43 -5.11
CA ALA A 109 -10.32 15.22 -4.59
C ALA A 109 -10.82 15.98 -3.37
N PHE A 110 -10.13 15.83 -2.24
CA PHE A 110 -10.46 16.54 -1.02
C PHE A 110 -9.22 17.12 -0.34
N ALA A 111 -9.40 18.23 0.33
CA ALA A 111 -8.38 18.91 1.10
C ALA A 111 -8.91 19.18 2.52
N MET A 112 -8.13 18.83 3.51
CA MET A 112 -8.45 19.07 4.93
C MET A 112 -7.22 19.65 5.62
N ALA A 113 -7.40 20.24 6.79
CA ALA A 113 -6.33 20.79 7.61
C ALA A 113 -5.25 19.74 7.91
N ARG A 114 -4.03 20.20 8.18
CA ARG A 114 -2.94 19.29 8.60
C ARG A 114 -3.30 18.68 9.97
N GLY A 115 -3.10 17.38 10.12
CA GLY A 115 -3.42 16.66 11.36
C GLY A 115 -4.88 16.23 11.49
N SER A 116 -5.72 16.42 10.46
CA SER A 116 -7.12 16.00 10.46
C SER A 116 -7.37 14.52 10.15
N GLY A 117 -6.35 13.67 10.14
CA GLY A 117 -6.54 12.23 9.88
C GLY A 117 -6.80 11.84 8.42
N LYS A 118 -6.48 12.70 7.43
CA LYS A 118 -6.68 12.39 6.00
C LYS A 118 -6.08 11.08 5.55
N THR A 119 -4.84 10.82 5.95
CA THR A 119 -4.13 9.58 5.59
C THR A 119 -4.83 8.38 6.20
N SER A 120 -5.21 8.45 7.48
CA SER A 120 -5.95 7.38 8.15
C SER A 120 -7.31 7.10 7.50
N LEU A 121 -8.02 8.14 7.03
CA LEU A 121 -9.25 7.95 6.28
C LEU A 121 -9.02 7.24 4.93
N VAL A 122 -7.94 7.58 4.22
CA VAL A 122 -7.59 6.92 2.94
C VAL A 122 -7.18 5.46 3.17
N GLU A 123 -6.39 5.19 4.19
CA GLU A 123 -5.98 3.83 4.58
C GLU A 123 -7.18 2.97 4.98
N ALA A 124 -8.08 3.52 5.81
CA ALA A 124 -9.33 2.87 6.19
C ALA A 124 -10.26 2.62 4.98
N ALA A 125 -10.33 3.57 4.04
CA ALA A 125 -11.12 3.40 2.83
C ALA A 125 -10.55 2.30 1.92
N ALA A 126 -9.24 2.18 1.82
CA ALA A 126 -8.58 1.11 1.08
C ALA A 126 -8.91 -0.27 1.70
N LEU A 127 -8.80 -0.39 3.03
CA LEU A 127 -9.20 -1.60 3.76
C LEU A 127 -10.68 -1.93 3.55
N TRP A 128 -11.57 -0.96 3.75
CA TRP A 128 -12.99 -1.15 3.57
C TRP A 128 -13.35 -1.62 2.17
N ALA A 129 -12.74 -0.99 1.15
CA ALA A 129 -12.96 -1.34 -0.25
C ALA A 129 -12.57 -2.79 -0.57
N LEU A 130 -11.44 -3.26 -0.02
CA LEU A 130 -10.92 -4.61 -0.23
C LEU A 130 -11.71 -5.65 0.58
N LEU A 131 -11.91 -5.42 1.88
CA LEU A 131 -12.53 -6.39 2.80
C LEU A 131 -14.00 -6.67 2.44
N TYR A 132 -14.72 -5.68 1.95
CA TYR A 132 -16.12 -5.87 1.52
C TYR A 132 -16.28 -6.13 0.02
N GLY A 133 -15.18 -6.24 -0.72
CA GLY A 133 -15.19 -6.60 -2.14
C GLY A 133 -15.73 -5.50 -3.06
N TYR A 134 -15.73 -4.23 -2.63
CA TYR A 134 -16.09 -3.12 -3.51
C TYR A 134 -15.07 -2.90 -4.62
N ARG A 135 -13.79 -3.23 -4.33
CA ARG A 135 -12.69 -3.19 -5.27
C ARG A 135 -11.83 -4.45 -5.09
N GLU A 136 -11.45 -5.08 -6.18
CA GLU A 136 -10.59 -6.25 -6.17
C GLU A 136 -9.11 -5.89 -5.98
N PHE A 137 -8.76 -4.64 -6.34
CA PHE A 137 -7.41 -4.13 -6.27
C PHE A 137 -7.40 -2.63 -5.95
N VAL A 138 -6.53 -2.23 -5.02
CA VAL A 138 -6.32 -0.82 -4.64
C VAL A 138 -4.85 -0.47 -4.78
N THR A 139 -4.55 0.59 -5.53
CA THR A 139 -3.20 1.14 -5.66
C THR A 139 -3.07 2.39 -4.81
N ILE A 140 -2.08 2.42 -3.94
CA ILE A 140 -1.73 3.58 -3.13
C ILE A 140 -0.50 4.26 -3.74
N ILE A 141 -0.61 5.56 -4.02
CA ILE A 141 0.46 6.36 -4.58
C ILE A 141 0.83 7.43 -3.53
N GLY A 142 2.06 7.35 -3.02
CA GLY A 142 2.62 8.35 -2.11
C GLY A 142 3.33 9.49 -2.85
N SER A 143 3.74 10.52 -2.10
CA SER A 143 4.60 11.60 -2.62
C SER A 143 5.99 11.10 -3.04
N ASP A 144 6.43 10.03 -2.41
CA ASP A 144 7.70 9.33 -2.64
C ASP A 144 7.55 7.86 -2.19
N GLU A 145 8.58 7.04 -2.46
CA GLU A 145 8.62 5.63 -2.12
C GLU A 145 8.48 5.38 -0.60
N GLY A 146 9.14 6.21 0.22
CA GLY A 146 9.08 6.08 1.68
C GLY A 146 7.68 6.33 2.22
N HIS A 147 6.99 7.33 1.70
CA HIS A 147 5.62 7.63 2.09
C HIS A 147 4.64 6.52 1.67
N ALA A 148 4.75 6.03 0.43
CA ALA A 148 3.92 4.93 -0.05
C ALA A 148 4.14 3.64 0.77
N SER A 149 5.41 3.31 1.08
CA SER A 149 5.76 2.19 1.97
C SER A 149 5.16 2.34 3.36
N THR A 150 5.27 3.52 3.96
CA THR A 150 4.71 3.79 5.30
C THR A 150 3.20 3.57 5.34
N MET A 151 2.47 4.05 4.33
CA MET A 151 1.02 3.83 4.23
C MET A 151 0.68 2.34 4.08
N LEU A 152 1.43 1.61 3.25
CA LEU A 152 1.23 0.17 3.08
C LEU A 152 1.54 -0.61 4.36
N ASP A 153 2.60 -0.25 5.07
CA ASP A 153 2.98 -0.89 6.34
C ASP A 153 1.94 -0.62 7.43
N SER A 154 1.37 0.59 7.48
CA SER A 154 0.24 0.93 8.36
C SER A 154 -0.96 0.00 8.12
N ILE A 155 -1.35 -0.19 6.86
CA ILE A 155 -2.44 -1.09 6.47
C ILE A 155 -2.14 -2.55 6.85
N LYS A 156 -0.90 -3.02 6.64
CA LYS A 156 -0.50 -4.38 7.02
C LYS A 156 -0.57 -4.59 8.53
N VAL A 157 -0.11 -3.62 9.31
CA VAL A 157 -0.18 -3.68 10.78
C VAL A 157 -1.64 -3.79 11.23
N GLU A 158 -2.55 -3.01 10.67
CA GLU A 158 -3.98 -3.14 10.96
C GLU A 158 -4.51 -4.54 10.62
N CYS A 159 -4.15 -5.10 9.47
CA CYS A 159 -4.55 -6.45 9.09
C CYS A 159 -3.99 -7.55 10.01
N GLU A 160 -2.79 -7.35 10.58
CA GLU A 160 -2.11 -8.35 11.39
C GLU A 160 -2.48 -8.26 12.89
N THR A 161 -2.78 -7.07 13.39
CA THR A 161 -2.93 -6.81 14.83
C THR A 161 -4.34 -6.45 15.27
N ASN A 162 -5.20 -6.05 14.36
CA ASN A 162 -6.56 -5.65 14.70
C ASN A 162 -7.48 -6.86 14.76
N GLU A 163 -7.72 -7.38 15.96
CA GLU A 163 -8.56 -8.55 16.20
C GLU A 163 -9.99 -8.40 15.68
N LEU A 164 -10.51 -7.16 15.58
CA LEU A 164 -11.84 -6.89 15.05
C LEU A 164 -11.94 -7.14 13.54
N LEU A 165 -10.83 -7.04 12.81
CA LEU A 165 -10.77 -7.30 11.37
C LEU A 165 -10.65 -8.80 11.05
N LEU A 166 -10.30 -9.65 12.03
CA LEU A 166 -10.09 -11.08 11.85
C LEU A 166 -11.39 -11.91 11.90
N GLU A 167 -12.54 -11.27 12.02
CA GLU A 167 -13.85 -11.94 12.04
C GLU A 167 -14.57 -12.05 10.69
#